data_b063050fe2ad4c8ccc6e3654f35a0180
#
_entry.id   b063050fe2ad4c8ccc6e3654f35a0180
#
_cell.length_a   1.000
_cell.length_b   1.000
_cell.length_c   1.000
_cell.angle_alpha   90.00
_cell.angle_beta   90.00
_cell.angle_gamma   90.00
#
_symmetry.space_group_name_H-M   'P 1'
#
loop_
_entity.id
_entity.type
_entity.pdbx_description
1 polymer ?
#
loop_
_entity_poly.entity_id
_entity_poly.type
_entity_poly.pdbx_seq_one_letter_code
_entity_poly.pdbx_strand_id
1 'polypeptide(L)'
;EIADMADINRGTFYLHYKDVFDLMEQIENGLLKELEDMLNHHQAQDLLSRPSLIFAELYPLVQDNADIVSILIGENGDLNFVNRLKHIVREKCLKDWMALKPLRNSNAFEAYYAFIVSGCIGMVQYWLSSGMKESAEELAYMTENIILNGIRVLEKEAK
;
A
#
# COMPACT_ATOMS: atom_id res chain seq x y z
N GLU A 1 19.11 -19.98 15.56
CA GLU A 1 17.72 -19.91 16.08
C GLU A 1 16.70 -19.76 14.94
N ILE A 2 16.77 -18.74 14.05
CA ILE A 2 15.84 -18.60 12.91
C ILE A 2 16.01 -19.71 11.90
N ALA A 3 17.24 -20.05 11.49
CA ALA A 3 17.52 -21.15 10.61
C ALA A 3 17.04 -22.49 11.18
N ASP A 4 17.21 -22.68 12.49
CA ASP A 4 16.75 -23.88 13.18
C ASP A 4 15.21 -23.96 13.23
N MET A 5 14.52 -22.80 13.38
CA MET A 5 13.03 -22.71 13.34
C MET A 5 12.50 -22.95 11.91
N ALA A 6 13.22 -22.53 10.89
CA ALA A 6 12.86 -22.71 9.48
C ALA A 6 13.28 -24.07 8.93
N ASP A 7 13.89 -24.94 9.73
CA ASP A 7 14.44 -26.24 9.35
C ASP A 7 15.44 -26.16 8.17
N ILE A 8 16.25 -25.10 8.17
CA ILE A 8 17.29 -24.90 7.16
C ILE A 8 18.67 -24.92 7.81
N ASN A 9 19.67 -25.37 7.03
CA ASN A 9 21.06 -25.32 7.48
C ASN A 9 21.52 -23.86 7.60
N ARG A 10 22.23 -23.51 8.69
CA ARG A 10 22.82 -22.18 8.90
C ARG A 10 23.69 -21.73 7.72
N GLY A 11 24.45 -22.65 7.12
CA GLY A 11 25.22 -22.36 5.91
C GLY A 11 24.35 -21.90 4.74
N THR A 12 23.18 -22.51 4.56
CA THR A 12 22.21 -22.11 3.53
C THR A 12 21.68 -20.73 3.79
N PHE A 13 21.36 -20.38 5.05
CA PHE A 13 20.94 -19.02 5.41
C PHE A 13 22.00 -17.98 5.01
N TYR A 14 23.24 -18.19 5.41
CA TYR A 14 24.34 -17.25 5.13
C TYR A 14 24.81 -17.20 3.68
N LEU A 15 24.35 -18.13 2.82
CA LEU A 15 24.54 -18.00 1.36
C LEU A 15 23.67 -16.91 0.75
N HIS A 16 22.51 -16.64 1.36
CA HIS A 16 21.50 -15.72 0.83
C HIS A 16 21.41 -14.41 1.61
N TYR A 17 21.67 -14.45 2.93
CA TYR A 17 21.48 -13.32 3.83
C TYR A 17 22.71 -13.15 4.73
N LYS A 18 23.15 -11.90 4.92
CA LYS A 18 24.26 -11.57 5.83
C LYS A 18 23.87 -11.81 7.28
N ASP A 19 22.67 -11.38 7.62
CA ASP A 19 22.05 -11.51 8.95
C ASP A 19 20.51 -11.40 8.83
N VAL A 20 19.83 -11.34 9.97
CA VAL A 20 18.37 -11.22 10.04
C VAL A 20 17.88 -9.85 9.53
N PHE A 21 18.66 -8.81 9.71
CA PHE A 21 18.29 -7.47 9.23
C PHE A 21 18.34 -7.41 7.71
N ASP A 22 19.35 -8.03 7.10
CA ASP A 22 19.43 -8.16 5.64
C ASP A 22 18.26 -8.99 5.07
N LEU A 23 17.85 -10.06 5.76
CA LEU A 23 16.64 -10.82 5.40
C LEU A 23 15.39 -9.93 5.43
N MET A 24 15.18 -9.18 6.53
CA MET A 24 14.04 -8.28 6.66
C MET A 24 14.04 -7.20 5.58
N GLU A 25 15.19 -6.57 5.33
CA GLU A 25 15.33 -5.55 4.30
C GLU A 25 15.00 -6.11 2.90
N GLN A 26 15.42 -7.35 2.59
CA GLN A 26 15.09 -7.98 1.32
C GLN A 26 13.59 -8.29 1.19
N ILE A 27 12.93 -8.73 2.27
CA ILE A 27 11.47 -8.94 2.29
C ILE A 27 10.73 -7.61 2.07
N GLU A 28 11.09 -6.57 2.80
CA GLU A 28 10.50 -5.24 2.65
C GLU A 28 10.67 -4.69 1.24
N ASN A 29 11.88 -4.79 0.68
CA ASN A 29 12.17 -4.37 -0.67
C ASN A 29 11.37 -5.16 -1.71
N GLY A 30 11.17 -6.45 -1.49
CA GLY A 30 10.33 -7.31 -2.34
C GLY A 30 8.88 -6.82 -2.36
N LEU A 31 8.27 -6.63 -1.19
CA LEU A 31 6.89 -6.15 -1.07
C LEU A 31 6.69 -4.75 -1.67
N LEU A 32 7.62 -3.83 -1.40
CA LEU A 32 7.54 -2.48 -1.96
C LEU A 32 7.69 -2.48 -3.48
N LYS A 33 8.53 -3.36 -4.03
CA LYS A 33 8.68 -3.53 -5.47
C LYS A 33 7.42 -4.10 -6.11
N GLU A 34 6.80 -5.12 -5.51
CA GLU A 34 5.54 -5.67 -6.00
C GLU A 34 4.44 -4.61 -6.02
N LEU A 35 4.34 -3.79 -4.97
CA LEU A 35 3.43 -2.66 -4.93
C LEU A 35 3.73 -1.64 -6.04
N GLU A 36 4.99 -1.28 -6.23
CA GLU A 36 5.40 -0.32 -7.28
C GLU A 36 5.10 -0.86 -8.68
N ASP A 37 5.41 -2.12 -8.94
CA ASP A 37 5.13 -2.79 -10.21
C ASP A 37 3.62 -2.85 -10.48
N MET A 38 2.81 -3.20 -9.48
CA MET A 38 1.35 -3.18 -9.56
C MET A 38 0.82 -1.79 -9.91
N LEU A 39 1.26 -0.76 -9.19
CA LEU A 39 0.85 0.63 -9.45
C LEU A 39 1.25 1.10 -10.86
N ASN A 40 2.40 0.65 -11.37
CA ASN A 40 2.88 1.02 -12.70
C ASN A 40 2.15 0.31 -13.85
N HIS A 41 1.47 -0.80 -13.62
CA HIS A 41 0.61 -1.45 -14.59
C HIS A 41 -0.67 -0.65 -14.89
N HIS A 42 -1.12 0.18 -13.94
CA HIS A 42 -2.32 0.98 -14.08
C HIS A 42 -2.02 2.37 -14.64
N GLN A 43 -2.94 2.86 -15.49
CA GLN A 43 -2.85 4.22 -16.02
C GLN A 43 -3.41 5.25 -15.04
N ALA A 44 -2.97 6.50 -15.18
CA ALA A 44 -3.45 7.62 -14.37
C ALA A 44 -4.98 7.73 -14.32
N GLN A 45 -5.65 7.43 -15.43
CA GLN A 45 -7.10 7.49 -15.52
C GLN A 45 -7.80 6.42 -14.68
N ASP A 46 -7.20 5.25 -14.51
CA ASP A 46 -7.74 4.17 -13.68
C ASP A 46 -7.77 4.56 -12.20
N LEU A 47 -6.69 5.18 -11.72
CA LEU A 47 -6.59 5.71 -10.35
C LEU A 47 -7.72 6.70 -9.99
N LEU A 48 -8.16 7.49 -10.97
CA LEU A 48 -9.18 8.54 -10.74
C LEU A 48 -10.61 8.07 -10.99
N SER A 49 -10.81 7.14 -11.94
CA SER A 49 -12.14 6.75 -12.39
C SER A 49 -12.58 5.38 -11.86
N ARG A 50 -11.64 4.48 -11.60
CA ARG A 50 -11.88 3.10 -11.21
C ARG A 50 -10.80 2.61 -10.23
N PRO A 51 -10.66 3.22 -9.05
CA PRO A 51 -9.66 2.81 -8.05
C PRO A 51 -9.80 1.33 -7.64
N SER A 52 -11.00 0.75 -7.76
CA SER A 52 -11.24 -0.67 -7.47
C SER A 52 -10.36 -1.62 -8.26
N LEU A 53 -9.90 -1.24 -9.47
CA LEU A 53 -8.99 -2.08 -10.23
C LEU A 53 -7.66 -2.30 -9.50
N ILE A 54 -7.15 -1.23 -8.86
CA ILE A 54 -5.90 -1.29 -8.09
C ILE A 54 -6.13 -2.07 -6.79
N PHE A 55 -7.23 -1.82 -6.10
CA PHE A 55 -7.53 -2.51 -4.85
C PHE A 55 -7.86 -3.99 -5.06
N ALA A 56 -8.40 -4.38 -6.22
CA ALA A 56 -8.60 -5.78 -6.59
C ALA A 56 -7.29 -6.57 -6.74
N GLU A 57 -6.17 -5.90 -6.99
CA GLU A 57 -4.83 -6.51 -6.99
C GLU A 57 -4.14 -6.34 -5.63
N LEU A 58 -4.33 -5.19 -4.96
CA LEU A 58 -3.69 -4.89 -3.69
C LEU A 58 -4.15 -5.82 -2.56
N TYR A 59 -5.46 -6.05 -2.41
CA TYR A 59 -5.95 -6.86 -1.29
C TYR A 59 -5.54 -8.35 -1.38
N PRO A 60 -5.54 -9.01 -2.54
CA PRO A 60 -4.93 -10.32 -2.69
C PRO A 60 -3.43 -10.33 -2.36
N LEU A 61 -2.66 -9.34 -2.81
CA LEU A 61 -1.24 -9.21 -2.47
C LEU A 61 -1.03 -9.12 -0.94
N VAL A 62 -1.85 -8.32 -0.26
CA VAL A 62 -1.83 -8.23 1.21
C VAL A 62 -2.22 -9.56 1.85
N GLN A 63 -3.22 -10.26 1.33
CA GLN A 63 -3.68 -11.55 1.85
C GLN A 63 -2.60 -12.62 1.74
N ASP A 64 -1.92 -12.69 0.60
CA ASP A 64 -0.84 -13.65 0.35
C ASP A 64 0.38 -13.40 1.26
N ASN A 65 0.54 -12.17 1.74
CA ASN A 65 1.64 -11.74 2.60
C ASN A 65 1.17 -11.30 4.01
N ALA A 66 0.00 -11.78 4.47
CA ALA A 66 -0.70 -11.25 5.64
C ALA A 66 0.15 -11.21 6.92
N ASP A 67 0.92 -12.27 7.18
CA ASP A 67 1.74 -12.37 8.39
C ASP A 67 2.81 -11.27 8.44
N ILE A 68 3.56 -11.09 7.36
CA ILE A 68 4.62 -10.10 7.31
C ILE A 68 4.07 -8.67 7.21
N VAL A 69 3.00 -8.47 6.44
CA VAL A 69 2.34 -7.15 6.34
C VAL A 69 1.78 -6.73 7.68
N SER A 70 1.18 -7.66 8.47
CA SER A 70 0.69 -7.38 9.83
C SER A 70 1.80 -6.90 10.75
N ILE A 71 3.00 -7.42 10.61
CA ILE A 71 4.17 -6.98 11.38
C ILE A 71 4.63 -5.59 10.94
N LEU A 72 4.75 -5.39 9.61
CA LEU A 72 5.34 -4.16 9.05
C LEU A 72 4.46 -2.91 9.23
N ILE A 73 3.13 -3.06 9.15
CA ILE A 73 2.19 -1.93 9.27
C ILE A 73 1.35 -1.96 10.55
N GLY A 74 1.54 -2.95 11.43
CA GLY A 74 0.82 -3.08 12.71
C GLY A 74 1.08 -1.93 13.68
N GLU A 75 0.53 -2.02 14.91
CA GLU A 75 0.66 -0.96 15.94
C GLU A 75 2.12 -0.64 16.29
N ASN A 76 3.00 -1.64 16.26
CA ASN A 76 4.45 -1.48 16.48
C ASN A 76 5.23 -1.66 15.17
N GLY A 77 4.61 -1.32 14.03
CA GLY A 77 5.16 -1.54 12.71
C GLY A 77 6.40 -0.69 12.42
N ASP A 78 7.08 -1.02 11.33
CA ASP A 78 8.25 -0.29 10.89
C ASP A 78 7.85 1.04 10.22
N LEU A 79 8.15 2.16 10.90
CA LEU A 79 7.88 3.50 10.38
C LEU A 79 8.64 3.79 9.08
N ASN A 80 9.84 3.22 8.89
CA ASN A 80 10.60 3.41 7.65
C ASN A 80 9.90 2.70 6.49
N PHE A 81 9.42 1.47 6.70
CA PHE A 81 8.63 0.75 5.71
C PHE A 81 7.37 1.53 5.33
N VAL A 82 6.59 1.99 6.31
CA VAL A 82 5.37 2.78 6.09
C VAL A 82 5.68 4.08 5.33
N ASN A 83 6.77 4.77 5.66
CA ASN A 83 7.17 5.99 4.97
C ASN A 83 7.61 5.73 3.52
N ARG A 84 8.34 4.65 3.27
CA ARG A 84 8.73 4.22 1.91
C ARG A 84 7.50 3.86 1.07
N LEU A 85 6.55 3.10 1.65
CA LEU A 85 5.27 2.77 1.03
C LEU A 85 4.51 4.05 0.64
N LYS A 86 4.35 4.98 1.59
CA LYS A 86 3.69 6.28 1.34
C LYS A 86 4.40 7.06 0.23
N HIS A 87 5.73 7.05 0.19
CA HIS A 87 6.49 7.73 -0.84
C HIS A 87 6.22 7.15 -2.24
N ILE A 88 6.26 5.82 -2.40
CA ILE A 88 5.97 5.15 -3.68
C ILE A 88 4.57 5.52 -4.18
N VAL A 89 3.56 5.40 -3.31
CA VAL A 89 2.17 5.75 -3.67
C VAL A 89 2.05 7.23 -4.03
N ARG A 90 2.73 8.12 -3.28
CA ARG A 90 2.69 9.56 -3.53
C ARG A 90 3.28 9.92 -4.90
N GLU A 91 4.46 9.41 -5.20
CA GLU A 91 5.13 9.71 -6.47
C GLU A 91 4.28 9.25 -7.66
N LYS A 92 3.69 8.08 -7.58
CA LYS A 92 2.79 7.58 -8.62
C LYS A 92 1.51 8.40 -8.73
N CYS A 93 0.78 8.57 -7.62
CA CYS A 93 -0.48 9.30 -7.60
C CYS A 93 -0.31 10.78 -7.97
N LEU A 94 0.74 11.44 -7.47
CA LEU A 94 1.00 12.84 -7.77
C LEU A 94 1.33 13.05 -9.26
N LYS A 95 2.19 12.20 -9.81
CA LYS A 95 2.57 12.24 -11.23
C LYS A 95 1.36 12.06 -12.14
N ASP A 96 0.54 11.08 -11.86
CA ASP A 96 -0.63 10.75 -12.65
C ASP A 96 -1.73 11.81 -12.48
N TRP A 97 -1.94 12.30 -11.26
CA TRP A 97 -2.92 13.36 -11.00
C TRP A 97 -2.54 14.69 -11.68
N MET A 98 -1.29 15.09 -11.59
CA MET A 98 -0.82 16.33 -12.24
C MET A 98 -0.92 16.25 -13.77
N ALA A 99 -0.79 15.07 -14.35
CA ALA A 99 -0.95 14.85 -15.78
C ALA A 99 -2.41 15.04 -16.26
N LEU A 100 -3.38 14.73 -15.40
CA LEU A 100 -4.80 14.72 -15.77
C LEU A 100 -5.57 15.98 -15.35
N LYS A 101 -5.22 16.58 -14.22
CA LYS A 101 -5.88 17.78 -13.69
C LYS A 101 -4.85 18.75 -13.10
N PRO A 102 -4.58 19.89 -13.74
CA PRO A 102 -3.79 20.93 -13.12
C PRO A 102 -4.52 21.48 -11.90
N LEU A 103 -4.11 21.03 -10.71
CA LEU A 103 -4.71 21.46 -9.46
C LEU A 103 -4.37 22.92 -9.17
N ARG A 104 -5.39 23.75 -9.00
CA ARG A 104 -5.22 25.15 -8.61
C ARG A 104 -4.75 25.31 -7.17
N ASN A 105 -4.95 24.29 -6.32
CA ASN A 105 -4.59 24.31 -4.91
C ASN A 105 -3.80 23.05 -4.52
N SER A 106 -2.48 23.16 -4.47
CA SER A 106 -1.58 22.08 -4.07
C SER A 106 -1.80 21.63 -2.61
N ASN A 107 -2.20 22.55 -1.71
CA ASN A 107 -2.41 22.20 -0.31
C ASN A 107 -3.64 21.31 -0.11
N ALA A 108 -4.72 21.56 -0.87
CA ALA A 108 -5.92 20.71 -0.82
C ALA A 108 -5.61 19.29 -1.32
N PHE A 109 -4.78 19.18 -2.36
CA PHE A 109 -4.32 17.87 -2.84
C PHE A 109 -3.50 17.13 -1.78
N GLU A 110 -2.52 17.80 -1.16
CA GLU A 110 -1.68 17.16 -0.13
C GLU A 110 -2.52 16.68 1.07
N ALA A 111 -3.49 17.48 1.50
CA ALA A 111 -4.39 17.09 2.58
C ALA A 111 -5.27 15.89 2.20
N TYR A 112 -5.84 15.90 1.00
CA TYR A 112 -6.63 14.80 0.47
C TYR A 112 -5.79 13.51 0.35
N TYR A 113 -4.61 13.62 -0.25
CA TYR A 113 -3.68 12.50 -0.38
C TYR A 113 -3.31 11.90 0.98
N ALA A 114 -2.93 12.75 1.95
CA ALA A 114 -2.58 12.30 3.30
C ALA A 114 -3.73 11.54 3.97
N PHE A 115 -4.96 12.04 3.82
CA PHE A 115 -6.16 11.39 4.34
C PHE A 115 -6.40 10.04 3.68
N ILE A 116 -6.39 9.98 2.34
CA ILE A 116 -6.67 8.75 1.59
C ILE A 116 -5.64 7.66 1.87
N VAL A 117 -4.34 7.98 1.79
CA VAL A 117 -3.30 6.97 2.00
C VAL A 117 -3.30 6.45 3.44
N SER A 118 -3.49 7.34 4.41
CA SER A 118 -3.58 6.92 5.81
C SER A 118 -4.85 6.09 6.07
N GLY A 119 -5.97 6.45 5.43
CA GLY A 119 -7.21 5.69 5.48
C GLY A 119 -7.06 4.30 4.85
N CYS A 120 -6.41 4.19 3.69
CA CYS A 120 -6.15 2.90 3.04
C CYS A 120 -5.26 1.99 3.91
N ILE A 121 -4.20 2.53 4.51
CA ILE A 121 -3.36 1.79 5.45
C ILE A 121 -4.19 1.33 6.65
N GLY A 122 -5.02 2.21 7.21
CA GLY A 122 -5.92 1.87 8.32
C GLY A 122 -6.93 0.79 7.97
N MET A 123 -7.46 0.77 6.74
CA MET A 123 -8.34 -0.30 6.28
C MET A 123 -7.63 -1.64 6.17
N VAL A 124 -6.40 -1.67 5.67
CA VAL A 124 -5.59 -2.90 5.63
C VAL A 124 -5.31 -3.40 7.06
N GLN A 125 -4.90 -2.50 7.97
CA GLN A 125 -4.68 -2.83 9.38
C GLN A 125 -5.93 -3.43 10.05
N TYR A 126 -7.09 -2.78 9.85
CA TYR A 126 -8.36 -3.28 10.35
C TYR A 126 -8.68 -4.68 9.81
N TRP A 127 -8.56 -4.85 8.50
CA TRP A 127 -8.86 -6.12 7.84
C TRP A 127 -8.00 -7.26 8.36
N LEU A 128 -6.68 -7.05 8.45
CA LEU A 128 -5.75 -8.03 8.99
C LEU A 128 -6.07 -8.35 10.47
N SER A 129 -6.29 -7.32 11.30
CA SER A 129 -6.59 -7.49 12.73
C SER A 129 -7.95 -8.15 12.99
N SER A 130 -8.92 -7.98 12.10
CA SER A 130 -10.24 -8.63 12.18
C SER A 130 -10.22 -10.09 11.71
N GLY A 131 -9.10 -10.59 11.19
CA GLY A 131 -8.95 -11.92 10.63
C GLY A 131 -9.47 -12.05 9.20
N MET A 132 -9.41 -10.96 8.44
CA MET A 132 -9.80 -10.92 7.01
C MET A 132 -11.22 -11.45 6.76
N LYS A 133 -12.19 -10.97 7.57
CA LYS A 133 -13.58 -11.44 7.54
C LYS A 133 -14.30 -11.06 6.26
N GLU A 134 -14.04 -9.86 5.75
CA GLU A 134 -14.55 -9.37 4.49
C GLU A 134 -13.74 -9.96 3.34
N SER A 135 -14.35 -10.16 2.18
CA SER A 135 -13.61 -10.55 0.99
C SER A 135 -12.76 -9.38 0.46
N ALA A 136 -11.69 -9.71 -0.28
CA ALA A 136 -10.87 -8.71 -0.97
C ALA A 136 -11.70 -7.82 -1.91
N GLU A 137 -12.71 -8.40 -2.57
CA GLU A 137 -13.62 -7.69 -3.47
C GLU A 137 -14.50 -6.69 -2.73
N GLU A 138 -15.08 -7.09 -1.59
CA GLU A 138 -15.89 -6.20 -0.74
C GLU A 138 -15.09 -5.01 -0.25
N LEU A 139 -13.85 -5.24 0.18
CA LEU A 139 -12.96 -4.15 0.61
C LEU A 139 -12.54 -3.25 -0.54
N ALA A 140 -12.23 -3.81 -1.71
CA ALA A 140 -11.91 -3.03 -2.91
C ALA A 140 -13.05 -2.08 -3.26
N TYR A 141 -14.28 -2.59 -3.27
CA TYR A 141 -15.49 -1.79 -3.53
C TYR A 141 -15.72 -0.72 -2.47
N MET A 142 -15.57 -1.06 -1.18
CA MET A 142 -15.72 -0.10 -0.09
C MET A 142 -14.69 1.01 -0.18
N THR A 143 -13.43 0.67 -0.43
CA THR A 143 -12.32 1.63 -0.56
C THR A 143 -12.54 2.57 -1.74
N GLU A 144 -12.95 2.05 -2.91
CA GLU A 144 -13.31 2.86 -4.07
C GLU A 144 -14.39 3.88 -3.74
N ASN A 145 -15.48 3.45 -3.10
CA ASN A 145 -16.58 4.35 -2.77
C ASN A 145 -16.15 5.48 -1.83
N ILE A 146 -15.29 5.19 -0.85
CA ILE A 146 -14.76 6.21 0.06
C ILE A 146 -13.90 7.21 -0.72
N ILE A 147 -13.02 6.75 -1.59
CA ILE A 147 -12.13 7.59 -2.39
C ILE A 147 -12.93 8.48 -3.35
N LEU A 148 -13.83 7.90 -4.13
CA LEU A 148 -14.60 8.64 -5.14
C LEU A 148 -15.56 9.67 -4.51
N ASN A 149 -16.16 9.36 -3.38
CA ASN A 149 -17.01 10.32 -2.67
C ASN A 149 -16.19 11.42 -1.99
N GLY A 150 -14.99 11.07 -1.47
CA GLY A 150 -14.08 12.07 -0.88
C GLY A 150 -13.55 13.06 -1.92
N ILE A 151 -13.23 12.62 -3.14
CA ILE A 151 -12.70 13.49 -4.21
C ILE A 151 -13.70 14.56 -4.66
N ARG A 152 -15.00 14.31 -4.50
CA ARG A 152 -16.07 15.29 -4.83
C ARG A 152 -16.01 16.55 -3.98
N VAL A 153 -15.37 16.49 -2.82
CA VAL A 153 -15.14 17.69 -1.98
C VAL A 153 -14.21 18.66 -2.69
N LEU A 154 -13.16 18.17 -3.33
CA LEU A 154 -12.21 19.01 -4.08
C LEU A 154 -12.80 19.61 -5.35
N GLU A 155 -13.75 18.93 -5.99
CA GLU A 155 -14.43 19.42 -7.20
C GLU A 155 -15.37 20.60 -6.90
N LYS A 156 -15.94 20.68 -5.69
CA LYS A 156 -16.83 21.78 -5.28
C LYS A 156 -16.09 23.08 -4.97
N GLU A 157 -14.83 23.03 -4.58
CA GLU A 157 -13.99 24.21 -4.32
C GLU A 157 -13.44 24.86 -5.61
N ALA A 158 -13.61 24.19 -6.76
CA ALA A 158 -13.13 24.66 -8.06
C ALA A 158 -14.13 25.62 -8.77
N LYS A 159 -15.24 26.00 -8.12
CA LYS A 159 -16.21 27.00 -8.58
C LYS A 159 -16.03 28.31 -7.83
#